data_1b4dd032de12f920ad9409cd97896817
#
_entry.id   1b4dd032de12f920ad9409cd97896817
#
_cell.length_a   1.000
_cell.length_b   1.000
_cell.length_c   1.000
_cell.angle_alpha   90.00
_cell.angle_beta   90.00
_cell.angle_gamma   90.00
#
_symmetry.space_group_name_H-M   'P 1'
#
loop_
_entity.id
_entity.type
_entity.pdbx_description
1 polymer ?
#
loop_
_entity_poly.entity_id
_entity_poly.type
_entity_poly.pdbx_seq_one_letter_code
_entity_poly.pdbx_strand_id
1 'polypeptide(L)'
;LQWKVTITASADGKSPEVESVQAAYLPKNVAPLVEVIEITPPNYRFPQQSLTLTPSQTITLQPLSRGKKAPPPVPVTSGGAVSMQYEKGQIGARWEASDLNGDTLTHKVEIRGVNESVWKLLKDKLKDKQLSWDSTAFPDGLHQLRVTSSDSPDNPPDQALSSSLVSEPFLIDNTAPEILGLAATTASNKLVVMWKSKDGDSVLQKAEYSVNGGEWTLVEPAGALSDSREHEYRLELERPAAGEVTIAVRATDEFDNQSVQKVVVR
;
A
#
# COMPACT_ATOMS: atom_id res chain seq x y z
N LEU A 1 44.98 6.68 3.52
CA LEU A 1 45.79 7.27 4.58
C LEU A 1 47.20 6.60 4.54
N GLN A 2 48.26 7.41 4.51
CA GLN A 2 49.65 6.87 4.52
C GLN A 2 50.43 7.58 5.62
N TRP A 3 51.10 6.82 6.45
CA TRP A 3 51.94 7.37 7.52
C TRP A 3 53.31 6.66 7.54
N LYS A 4 54.30 7.32 8.10
CA LYS A 4 55.64 6.81 8.25
C LYS A 4 56.14 7.18 9.63
N VAL A 5 56.72 6.20 10.32
CA VAL A 5 57.47 6.45 11.53
C VAL A 5 58.96 6.13 11.27
N THR A 6 59.83 6.94 11.78
CA THR A 6 61.29 6.67 11.75
C THR A 6 61.78 6.56 13.19
N ILE A 7 62.36 5.44 13.51
CA ILE A 7 62.87 5.14 14.83
C ILE A 7 64.43 5.13 14.78
N THR A 8 65.04 5.80 15.70
CA THR A 8 66.50 5.85 15.79
C THR A 8 66.96 5.38 17.18
N ALA A 9 67.86 4.41 17.23
CA ALA A 9 68.42 3.93 18.49
C ALA A 9 69.28 5.01 19.17
N SER A 10 69.21 5.07 20.49
CA SER A 10 69.99 6.00 21.25
C SER A 10 71.49 5.46 21.42
N ALA A 11 72.39 6.34 21.77
CA ALA A 11 73.82 6.00 21.89
C ALA A 11 74.10 4.93 22.98
N ASP A 12 73.16 4.72 23.90
CA ASP A 12 73.25 3.68 24.95
C ASP A 12 72.67 2.31 24.52
N GLY A 13 72.35 2.13 23.23
CA GLY A 13 71.84 0.87 22.66
C GLY A 13 70.41 0.54 22.91
N LYS A 14 69.63 1.47 23.51
CA LYS A 14 68.19 1.28 23.67
C LYS A 14 67.49 1.68 22.39
N SER A 15 66.62 0.80 21.90
CA SER A 15 65.71 1.07 20.75
C SER A 15 64.31 1.48 21.22
N PRO A 16 63.78 2.61 20.77
CA PRO A 16 62.42 2.93 21.04
C PRO A 16 61.47 1.94 20.33
N GLU A 17 60.37 1.67 20.96
CA GLU A 17 59.32 0.76 20.46
C GLU A 17 58.01 1.53 20.26
N VAL A 18 57.30 1.22 19.19
CA VAL A 18 55.97 1.78 18.92
C VAL A 18 54.94 0.69 19.16
N GLU A 19 54.16 0.80 20.23
CA GLU A 19 53.15 -0.19 20.58
C GLU A 19 51.86 -0.06 19.76
N SER A 20 51.46 1.19 19.40
CA SER A 20 50.25 1.41 18.60
C SER A 20 50.29 2.73 17.83
N VAL A 21 49.57 2.79 16.75
CA VAL A 21 49.29 4.01 16.01
C VAL A 21 47.79 4.09 15.80
N GLN A 22 47.17 5.16 16.26
CA GLN A 22 45.75 5.44 16.06
C GLN A 22 45.59 6.61 15.08
N ALA A 23 44.76 6.41 14.05
CA ALA A 23 44.40 7.47 13.12
C ALA A 23 42.89 7.67 13.15
N ALA A 24 42.45 8.83 13.59
CA ALA A 24 41.06 9.25 13.40
C ALA A 24 40.87 9.79 11.96
N TYR A 25 39.90 9.30 11.27
CA TYR A 25 39.56 9.79 9.94
C TYR A 25 38.05 9.90 9.82
N LEU A 26 37.57 10.90 9.07
CA LEU A 26 36.19 11.02 8.68
C LEU A 26 36.01 10.40 7.28
N PRO A 27 35.24 9.34 7.12
CA PRO A 27 34.97 8.81 5.78
C PRO A 27 34.24 9.89 4.93
N LYS A 28 34.51 9.85 3.64
CA LYS A 28 33.80 10.76 2.71
C LYS A 28 32.30 10.40 2.74
N ASN A 29 31.45 11.40 2.87
CA ASN A 29 30.01 11.22 2.78
C ASN A 29 29.62 10.67 1.40
N VAL A 30 28.71 9.69 1.38
CA VAL A 30 28.16 9.03 0.18
C VAL A 30 26.64 9.21 0.21
N ALA A 31 26.06 9.55 -0.92
CA ALA A 31 24.61 9.73 -1.00
C ALA A 31 23.87 8.43 -0.63
N PRO A 32 22.77 8.52 0.10
CA PRO A 32 21.92 7.37 0.40
C PRO A 32 21.40 6.74 -0.90
N LEU A 33 21.03 5.46 -0.84
CA LEU A 33 20.45 4.71 -1.94
C LEU A 33 18.98 4.40 -1.62
N VAL A 34 18.07 4.69 -2.57
CA VAL A 34 16.69 4.20 -2.56
C VAL A 34 16.61 3.06 -3.57
N GLU A 35 16.26 1.85 -3.12
CA GLU A 35 16.39 0.63 -3.93
C GLU A 35 15.07 0.19 -4.57
N VAL A 36 13.98 0.28 -3.83
CA VAL A 36 12.66 -0.18 -4.28
C VAL A 36 11.56 0.68 -3.66
N ILE A 37 10.47 0.87 -4.41
CA ILE A 37 9.22 1.45 -3.92
C ILE A 37 8.10 0.46 -4.27
N GLU A 38 7.39 -0.02 -3.27
CA GLU A 38 6.23 -0.90 -3.41
C GLU A 38 4.96 -0.14 -3.06
N ILE A 39 3.95 -0.25 -3.92
CA ILE A 39 2.63 0.36 -3.71
C ILE A 39 1.67 -0.73 -3.22
N THR A 40 0.82 -0.42 -2.25
CA THR A 40 -0.22 -1.35 -1.80
C THR A 40 -1.26 -1.58 -2.88
N PRO A 41 -2.01 -2.69 -2.83
CA PRO A 41 -3.27 -2.80 -3.56
C PRO A 41 -4.21 -1.62 -3.20
N PRO A 42 -5.17 -1.27 -4.07
CA PRO A 42 -6.16 -0.24 -3.78
C PRO A 42 -6.95 -0.58 -2.51
N ASN A 43 -7.34 0.44 -1.76
CA ASN A 43 -8.05 0.31 -0.49
C ASN A 43 -7.27 -0.39 0.63
N TYR A 44 -5.93 -0.41 0.54
CA TYR A 44 -5.09 -0.91 1.62
C TYR A 44 -4.10 0.15 2.08
N ARG A 45 -3.89 0.19 3.38
CA ARG A 45 -2.91 1.06 4.03
C ARG A 45 -2.00 0.30 4.98
N PHE A 46 -0.83 0.86 5.25
CA PHE A 46 -0.01 0.42 6.36
C PHE A 46 -0.59 0.95 7.68
N PRO A 47 -0.63 0.13 8.75
CA PRO A 47 -1.04 0.61 10.04
C PRO A 47 -0.09 1.73 10.47
N GLN A 48 -0.65 2.84 10.98
CA GLN A 48 0.16 3.84 11.65
C GLN A 48 0.80 3.17 12.87
N GLN A 49 2.11 3.34 13.03
CA GLN A 49 2.75 2.92 14.27
C GLN A 49 2.20 3.79 15.41
N SER A 50 1.13 3.33 16.03
CA SER A 50 0.74 3.88 17.32
C SER A 50 1.91 3.60 18.25
N LEU A 51 2.46 4.64 18.86
CA LEU A 51 3.24 4.47 20.07
C LEU A 51 2.28 3.89 21.12
N THR A 52 2.12 2.58 21.10
CA THR A 52 1.54 1.87 22.22
C THR A 52 2.53 2.06 23.35
N LEU A 53 2.27 3.07 24.17
CA LEU A 53 2.77 3.07 25.55
C LEU A 53 2.30 1.73 26.12
N THR A 54 3.21 0.77 26.16
CA THR A 54 2.95 -0.52 26.81
C THR A 54 2.53 -0.15 28.24
N PRO A 55 1.28 -0.39 28.65
CA PRO A 55 0.94 -0.20 30.06
C PRO A 55 1.87 -1.13 30.81
N SER A 56 2.55 -0.60 31.82
CA SER A 56 3.45 -1.32 32.70
C SER A 56 2.87 -2.69 32.97
N GLN A 57 3.61 -3.75 32.64
CA GLN A 57 3.16 -5.13 32.89
C GLN A 57 2.86 -5.23 34.38
N THR A 58 1.58 -5.28 34.70
CA THR A 58 1.14 -5.67 36.03
C THR A 58 1.54 -7.14 36.18
N ILE A 59 2.56 -7.41 37.00
CA ILE A 59 2.95 -8.77 37.32
C ILE A 59 1.81 -9.34 38.17
N THR A 60 0.89 -10.05 37.54
CA THR A 60 -0.10 -10.83 38.24
C THR A 60 0.60 -12.09 38.74
N LEU A 61 0.89 -12.12 40.04
CA LEU A 61 1.37 -13.32 40.70
C LEU A 61 0.32 -14.43 40.51
N GLN A 62 0.69 -15.49 39.83
CA GLN A 62 -0.17 -16.67 39.68
C GLN A 62 -0.37 -17.35 41.05
N PRO A 63 -1.60 -17.75 41.36
CA PRO A 63 -1.83 -18.58 42.55
C PRO A 63 -1.10 -19.91 42.42
N LEU A 64 -0.41 -20.31 43.46
CA LEU A 64 0.30 -21.57 43.58
C LEU A 64 -0.69 -22.74 43.45
N SER A 65 -0.91 -23.23 42.24
CA SER A 65 -1.55 -24.51 42.00
C SER A 65 -0.53 -25.54 41.51
N ARG A 66 -0.39 -26.59 42.27
CA ARG A 66 0.42 -27.76 42.00
C ARG A 66 -0.08 -28.47 40.73
N GLY A 67 0.75 -28.55 39.69
CA GLY A 67 0.57 -29.63 38.69
C GLY A 67 0.54 -29.18 37.22
N LYS A 68 1.56 -29.61 36.51
CA LYS A 68 1.86 -29.61 35.07
C LYS A 68 2.53 -28.37 34.53
N LYS A 69 3.82 -28.52 34.21
CA LYS A 69 4.64 -27.61 33.44
C LYS A 69 4.04 -27.40 32.05
N ALA A 70 3.57 -26.19 31.79
CA ALA A 70 3.35 -25.77 30.44
C ALA A 70 4.71 -25.52 29.78
N PRO A 71 4.92 -25.89 28.51
CA PRO A 71 6.16 -25.58 27.81
C PRO A 71 6.34 -24.05 27.75
N PRO A 72 7.60 -23.57 27.80
CA PRO A 72 7.87 -22.13 27.69
C PRO A 72 7.37 -21.62 26.34
N PRO A 73 6.81 -20.39 26.28
CA PRO A 73 6.43 -19.80 25.03
C PRO A 73 7.66 -19.65 24.14
N VAL A 74 7.63 -20.28 22.99
CA VAL A 74 8.66 -20.12 21.95
C VAL A 74 8.59 -18.66 21.50
N PRO A 75 9.68 -17.89 21.50
CA PRO A 75 9.67 -16.58 20.89
C PRO A 75 9.47 -16.79 19.38
N VAL A 76 8.28 -16.50 18.89
CA VAL A 76 8.02 -16.35 17.46
C VAL A 76 8.73 -15.07 17.01
N THR A 77 9.97 -15.23 16.53
CA THR A 77 10.60 -14.23 15.69
C THR A 77 9.86 -14.26 14.34
N SER A 78 8.70 -13.66 14.31
CA SER A 78 8.07 -13.31 13.06
C SER A 78 8.88 -12.15 12.48
N GLY A 79 9.65 -12.42 11.43
CA GLY A 79 9.95 -11.41 10.43
C GLY A 79 8.60 -10.89 9.97
N GLY A 80 8.16 -9.79 10.58
CA GLY A 80 6.80 -9.30 10.44
C GLY A 80 6.58 -8.82 9.01
N ALA A 81 5.86 -9.60 8.23
CA ALA A 81 5.10 -9.04 7.13
C ALA A 81 4.24 -7.92 7.75
N VAL A 82 4.52 -6.66 7.37
CA VAL A 82 3.71 -5.53 7.84
C VAL A 82 2.30 -5.79 7.35
N SER A 83 1.38 -6.09 8.27
CA SER A 83 0.01 -6.43 7.93
C SER A 83 -0.67 -5.17 7.39
N MET A 84 -1.07 -5.19 6.13
CA MET A 84 -1.89 -4.13 5.53
C MET A 84 -3.31 -4.20 6.09
N GLN A 85 -3.94 -3.04 6.27
CA GLN A 85 -5.33 -2.91 6.70
C GLN A 85 -6.18 -2.39 5.54
N TYR A 86 -7.32 -3.04 5.33
CA TYR A 86 -8.30 -2.55 4.37
C TYR A 86 -8.97 -1.27 4.88
N GLU A 87 -8.95 -0.23 4.08
CA GLU A 87 -9.67 1.03 4.30
C GLU A 87 -9.93 1.67 2.95
N LYS A 88 -11.22 1.77 2.58
CA LYS A 88 -11.63 2.31 1.28
C LYS A 88 -11.09 3.72 1.05
N GLY A 89 -10.58 3.98 -0.17
CA GLY A 89 -10.01 5.25 -0.56
C GLY A 89 -8.58 5.48 -0.06
N GLN A 90 -7.92 4.48 0.53
CA GLN A 90 -6.53 4.59 0.97
C GLN A 90 -5.59 3.80 0.05
N ILE A 91 -4.42 4.36 -0.18
CA ILE A 91 -3.27 3.70 -0.80
C ILE A 91 -2.06 3.93 0.08
N GLY A 92 -1.15 2.97 0.12
CA GLY A 92 0.11 3.08 0.83
C GLY A 92 1.31 2.81 -0.08
N ALA A 93 2.46 3.29 0.36
CA ALA A 93 3.75 2.94 -0.22
C ALA A 93 4.74 2.60 0.87
N ARG A 94 5.64 1.66 0.59
CA ARG A 94 6.84 1.42 1.38
C ARG A 94 8.06 1.39 0.46
N TRP A 95 9.20 1.68 1.02
CA TRP A 95 10.46 1.70 0.27
C TRP A 95 11.61 1.17 1.10
N GLU A 96 12.64 0.70 0.41
CA GLU A 96 13.91 0.37 1.01
C GLU A 96 14.90 1.49 0.70
N ALA A 97 15.60 1.93 1.74
CA ALA A 97 16.65 2.92 1.60
C ALA A 97 17.77 2.60 2.57
N SER A 98 19.02 2.75 2.11
CA SER A 98 20.22 2.49 2.87
C SER A 98 21.22 3.62 2.71
N ASP A 99 22.15 3.71 3.68
CA ASP A 99 23.27 4.63 3.66
C ASP A 99 24.57 3.89 4.00
N LEU A 100 25.61 4.06 3.17
CA LEU A 100 26.89 3.39 3.35
C LEU A 100 27.70 3.93 4.54
N ASN A 101 27.46 5.17 4.96
CA ASN A 101 28.08 5.76 6.14
C ASN A 101 27.35 5.37 7.42
N GLY A 102 26.13 4.81 7.31
CA GLY A 102 25.27 4.47 8.43
C GLY A 102 24.49 5.66 8.99
N ASP A 103 24.36 6.73 8.21
CA ASP A 103 23.69 7.96 8.62
C ASP A 103 22.18 7.76 8.75
N THR A 104 21.58 8.53 9.65
CA THR A 104 20.12 8.59 9.82
C THR A 104 19.48 9.23 8.59
N LEU A 105 18.48 8.56 8.02
CA LEU A 105 17.80 9.07 6.83
C LEU A 105 16.47 9.75 7.17
N THR A 106 16.19 10.80 6.40
CA THR A 106 14.82 11.36 6.28
C THR A 106 14.34 11.26 4.85
N HIS A 107 13.02 11.11 4.70
CA HIS A 107 12.41 10.87 3.41
C HIS A 107 11.41 11.96 3.06
N LYS A 108 11.41 12.37 1.80
CA LYS A 108 10.38 13.20 1.18
C LYS A 108 9.64 12.35 0.15
N VAL A 109 8.31 12.37 0.19
CA VAL A 109 7.45 11.62 -0.72
C VAL A 109 6.58 12.59 -1.51
N GLU A 110 6.62 12.45 -2.83
CA GLU A 110 5.90 13.29 -3.77
C GLU A 110 5.14 12.40 -4.78
N ILE A 111 4.01 12.88 -5.27
CA ILE A 111 3.15 12.19 -6.25
C ILE A 111 2.91 13.08 -7.47
N ARG A 112 2.73 12.48 -8.64
CA ARG A 112 2.21 13.15 -9.83
C ARG A 112 1.41 12.18 -10.70
N GLY A 113 0.51 12.68 -11.51
CA GLY A 113 -0.02 11.93 -12.65
C GLY A 113 1.07 11.69 -13.70
N VAL A 114 1.03 10.56 -14.39
CA VAL A 114 2.06 10.20 -15.40
C VAL A 114 2.19 11.28 -16.47
N ASN A 115 1.10 11.95 -16.83
CA ASN A 115 1.06 13.03 -17.82
C ASN A 115 1.30 14.42 -17.23
N GLU A 116 1.55 14.53 -15.91
CA GLU A 116 1.85 15.80 -15.26
C GLU A 116 3.37 16.06 -15.19
N SER A 117 3.77 17.31 -15.25
CA SER A 117 5.17 17.71 -15.11
C SER A 117 5.57 18.08 -13.69
N VAL A 118 4.59 18.39 -12.83
CA VAL A 118 4.81 18.93 -11.49
C VAL A 118 4.57 17.86 -10.43
N TRP A 119 5.55 17.68 -9.55
CA TRP A 119 5.44 16.82 -8.38
C TRP A 119 4.72 17.55 -7.25
N LYS A 120 3.72 16.91 -6.66
CA LYS A 120 2.93 17.38 -5.51
C LYS A 120 3.47 16.72 -4.25
N LEU A 121 3.75 17.49 -3.22
CA LEU A 121 4.27 16.97 -1.95
C LEU A 121 3.16 16.22 -1.19
N LEU A 122 3.40 14.95 -0.87
CA LEU A 122 2.57 14.17 0.06
C LEU A 122 3.06 14.35 1.50
N LYS A 123 4.35 14.14 1.72
CA LYS A 123 4.95 14.24 3.05
C LYS A 123 6.44 14.59 2.96
N ASP A 124 6.92 15.34 3.93
CA ASP A 124 8.33 15.68 4.08
C ASP A 124 8.84 15.26 5.46
N LYS A 125 10.15 15.08 5.58
CA LYS A 125 10.86 14.74 6.83
C LYS A 125 10.33 13.49 7.52
N LEU A 126 9.89 12.51 6.75
CA LEU A 126 9.53 11.19 7.27
C LEU A 126 10.78 10.46 7.78
N LYS A 127 10.64 9.79 8.91
CA LYS A 127 11.63 8.85 9.45
C LYS A 127 11.30 7.40 9.09
N ASP A 128 10.00 7.13 8.95
CA ASP A 128 9.50 5.82 8.57
C ASP A 128 9.68 5.59 7.06
N LYS A 129 9.91 4.36 6.67
CA LYS A 129 10.06 3.94 5.28
C LYS A 129 8.73 3.49 4.67
N GLN A 130 7.64 4.07 5.14
CA GLN A 130 6.28 3.82 4.64
C GLN A 130 5.40 5.05 4.83
N LEU A 131 4.41 5.19 3.96
CA LEU A 131 3.39 6.25 4.01
C LEU A 131 2.08 5.70 3.48
N SER A 132 0.96 6.11 4.07
CA SER A 132 -0.37 5.91 3.51
C SER A 132 -1.08 7.24 3.38
N TRP A 133 -1.88 7.37 2.33
CA TRP A 133 -2.59 8.61 2.01
C TRP A 133 -3.98 8.33 1.44
N ASP A 134 -4.84 9.33 1.50
CA ASP A 134 -6.17 9.33 0.90
C ASP A 134 -6.04 9.50 -0.62
N SER A 135 -6.37 8.46 -1.39
CA SER A 135 -6.33 8.48 -2.85
C SER A 135 -7.50 9.26 -3.44
N THR A 136 -8.58 9.47 -2.69
CA THR A 136 -9.77 10.20 -3.19
C THR A 136 -9.51 11.69 -3.42
N ALA A 137 -8.38 12.20 -2.88
CA ALA A 137 -7.94 13.58 -3.11
C ALA A 137 -7.24 13.78 -4.48
N PHE A 138 -7.06 12.71 -5.26
CA PHE A 138 -6.36 12.73 -6.54
C PHE A 138 -7.32 12.37 -7.69
N PRO A 139 -7.09 12.91 -8.90
CA PRO A 139 -7.87 12.53 -10.07
C PRO A 139 -7.59 11.09 -10.45
N ASP A 140 -8.54 10.45 -11.12
CA ASP A 140 -8.39 9.11 -11.67
C ASP A 140 -7.30 9.06 -12.74
N GLY A 141 -6.71 7.88 -12.93
CA GLY A 141 -5.66 7.62 -13.90
C GLY A 141 -4.33 7.18 -13.29
N LEU A 142 -3.31 7.02 -14.15
CA LEU A 142 -1.99 6.54 -13.75
C LEU A 142 -1.18 7.61 -13.03
N HIS A 143 -0.61 7.24 -11.90
CA HIS A 143 0.23 8.06 -11.05
C HIS A 143 1.60 7.42 -10.79
N GLN A 144 2.55 8.23 -10.38
CA GLN A 144 3.87 7.79 -9.92
C GLN A 144 4.21 8.47 -8.60
N LEU A 145 4.94 7.75 -7.74
CA LEU A 145 5.58 8.31 -6.55
C LEU A 145 7.05 8.58 -6.80
N ARG A 146 7.56 9.65 -6.19
CA ARG A 146 8.98 9.88 -6.03
C ARG A 146 9.32 9.90 -4.55
N VAL A 147 10.24 9.03 -4.14
CA VAL A 147 10.83 9.03 -2.80
C VAL A 147 12.22 9.60 -2.90
N THR A 148 12.50 10.64 -2.13
CA THR A 148 13.85 11.21 -1.97
C THR A 148 14.31 10.96 -0.55
N SER A 149 15.44 10.28 -0.39
CA SER A 149 16.09 10.04 0.89
C SER A 149 17.28 10.98 1.06
N SER A 150 17.43 11.54 2.25
CA SER A 150 18.54 12.45 2.60
C SER A 150 19.16 12.06 3.94
N ASP A 151 20.47 12.19 4.03
CA ASP A 151 21.29 12.01 5.22
C ASP A 151 21.44 13.28 6.06
N SER A 152 20.63 14.30 5.77
CA SER A 152 20.68 15.62 6.40
C SER A 152 20.55 15.63 7.93
N PRO A 153 19.96 14.65 8.63
CA PRO A 153 19.97 14.64 10.09
C PRO A 153 21.35 14.54 10.71
N ASP A 154 22.29 13.82 10.08
CA ASP A 154 23.64 13.56 10.61
C ASP A 154 24.72 14.39 9.91
N ASN A 155 24.36 15.07 8.81
CA ASN A 155 25.30 15.88 8.03
C ASN A 155 24.91 17.37 7.99
N PRO A 156 25.90 18.30 8.04
CA PRO A 156 25.63 19.72 7.84
C PRO A 156 24.99 20.00 6.47
N PRO A 157 24.19 21.10 6.33
CA PRO A 157 23.45 21.39 5.09
C PRO A 157 24.31 21.47 3.83
N ASP A 158 25.59 21.85 3.96
CA ASP A 158 26.56 21.97 2.86
C ASP A 158 27.22 20.62 2.50
N GLN A 159 27.05 19.59 3.32
CA GLN A 159 27.62 18.24 3.14
C GLN A 159 26.55 17.17 3.00
N ALA A 160 25.32 17.48 3.35
CA ALA A 160 24.20 16.56 3.24
C ALA A 160 23.96 16.18 1.78
N LEU A 161 23.76 14.89 1.55
CA LEU A 161 23.48 14.33 0.24
C LEU A 161 22.08 13.72 0.19
N SER A 162 21.60 13.52 -1.02
CA SER A 162 20.30 12.88 -1.22
C SER A 162 20.26 12.11 -2.54
N SER A 163 19.39 11.12 -2.60
CA SER A 163 19.04 10.42 -3.83
C SER A 163 17.53 10.24 -3.93
N SER A 164 17.05 9.95 -5.12
CA SER A 164 15.62 9.71 -5.32
C SER A 164 15.37 8.56 -6.29
N LEU A 165 14.24 7.87 -6.05
CA LEU A 165 13.70 6.84 -6.94
C LEU A 165 12.26 7.21 -7.28
N VAL A 166 11.85 6.87 -8.51
CA VAL A 166 10.46 6.99 -8.97
C VAL A 166 9.88 5.58 -9.07
N SER A 167 8.65 5.40 -8.58
CA SER A 167 7.95 4.12 -8.65
C SER A 167 7.54 3.76 -10.07
N GLU A 168 7.21 2.48 -10.29
CA GLU A 168 6.37 2.09 -11.42
C GLU A 168 5.03 2.84 -11.35
N PRO A 169 4.38 3.07 -12.50
CA PRO A 169 3.05 3.66 -12.52
C PRO A 169 2.02 2.78 -11.81
N PHE A 170 1.12 3.40 -11.06
CA PHE A 170 -0.02 2.76 -10.41
C PHE A 170 -1.30 3.53 -10.68
N LEU A 171 -2.43 2.81 -10.69
CA LEU A 171 -3.73 3.40 -10.96
C LEU A 171 -4.34 3.98 -9.69
N ILE A 172 -4.99 5.13 -9.80
CA ILE A 172 -5.99 5.65 -8.87
C ILE A 172 -7.31 5.69 -9.63
N ASP A 173 -8.36 5.12 -9.04
CA ASP A 173 -9.69 5.12 -9.58
C ASP A 173 -10.72 5.30 -8.45
N ASN A 174 -11.46 6.40 -8.51
CA ASN A 174 -12.48 6.80 -7.54
C ASN A 174 -13.87 6.86 -8.19
N THR A 175 -13.96 6.51 -9.47
CA THR A 175 -15.19 6.59 -10.26
C THR A 175 -15.86 5.23 -10.34
N ALA A 176 -17.14 5.18 -10.04
CA ALA A 176 -17.90 3.93 -10.10
C ALA A 176 -18.26 3.55 -11.55
N PRO A 177 -18.35 2.24 -11.85
CA PRO A 177 -18.78 1.77 -13.15
C PRO A 177 -20.16 2.32 -13.57
N GLU A 178 -20.35 2.57 -14.84
CA GLU A 178 -21.65 2.94 -15.40
C GLU A 178 -22.49 1.68 -15.73
N ILE A 179 -23.77 1.69 -15.37
CA ILE A 179 -24.74 0.68 -15.78
C ILE A 179 -25.58 1.27 -16.92
N LEU A 180 -25.57 0.63 -18.08
CA LEU A 180 -26.15 1.13 -19.30
C LEU A 180 -27.23 0.17 -19.83
N GLY A 181 -28.31 0.71 -20.37
CA GLY A 181 -29.33 -0.07 -21.08
C GLY A 181 -30.08 -1.09 -20.22
N LEU A 182 -30.18 -0.87 -18.89
CA LEU A 182 -30.93 -1.77 -18.02
C LEU A 182 -32.40 -1.87 -18.47
N ALA A 183 -32.77 -3.05 -18.91
CA ALA A 183 -34.11 -3.36 -19.37
C ALA A 183 -34.55 -4.75 -18.89
N ALA A 184 -35.83 -4.88 -18.59
CA ALA A 184 -36.46 -6.15 -18.25
C ALA A 184 -37.64 -6.42 -19.19
N THR A 185 -37.64 -7.63 -19.76
CA THR A 185 -38.70 -8.09 -20.69
C THR A 185 -39.25 -9.44 -20.26
N THR A 186 -40.50 -9.70 -20.54
CA THR A 186 -41.12 -11.01 -20.29
C THR A 186 -41.04 -11.85 -21.57
N ALA A 187 -40.42 -13.01 -21.52
CA ALA A 187 -40.33 -13.95 -22.62
C ALA A 187 -40.62 -15.38 -22.13
N SER A 188 -41.56 -16.10 -22.76
CA SER A 188 -41.86 -17.50 -22.45
C SER A 188 -42.05 -17.81 -20.97
N ASN A 189 -42.82 -16.97 -20.27
CA ASN A 189 -43.09 -17.05 -18.83
C ASN A 189 -41.88 -16.83 -17.92
N LYS A 190 -40.78 -16.28 -18.45
CA LYS A 190 -39.60 -15.84 -17.71
C LYS A 190 -39.43 -14.33 -17.78
N LEU A 191 -38.84 -13.77 -16.78
CA LEU A 191 -38.38 -12.39 -16.76
C LEU A 191 -36.91 -12.36 -17.17
N VAL A 192 -36.61 -11.73 -18.29
CA VAL A 192 -35.24 -11.56 -18.81
C VAL A 192 -34.81 -10.14 -18.56
N VAL A 193 -33.73 -9.98 -17.81
CA VAL A 193 -33.09 -8.69 -17.51
C VAL A 193 -31.76 -8.61 -18.22
N MET A 194 -31.54 -7.52 -18.93
CA MET A 194 -30.30 -7.29 -19.65
C MET A 194 -29.76 -5.90 -19.31
N TRP A 195 -28.43 -5.80 -19.22
CA TRP A 195 -27.72 -4.54 -19.06
C TRP A 195 -26.28 -4.70 -19.50
N LYS A 196 -25.59 -3.59 -19.58
CA LYS A 196 -24.15 -3.50 -19.81
C LYS A 196 -23.55 -2.69 -18.68
N SER A 197 -22.42 -3.15 -18.12
CA SER A 197 -21.62 -2.35 -17.21
C SER A 197 -20.32 -1.95 -17.89
N LYS A 198 -19.88 -0.72 -17.65
CA LYS A 198 -18.65 -0.19 -18.22
C LYS A 198 -17.94 0.69 -17.20
N ASP A 199 -16.63 0.53 -17.11
CA ASP A 199 -15.73 1.40 -16.35
C ASP A 199 -14.76 2.13 -17.28
N GLY A 200 -14.33 3.34 -16.89
CA GLY A 200 -13.41 4.16 -17.66
C GLY A 200 -11.95 3.78 -17.46
N ASP A 201 -11.58 3.40 -16.25
CA ASP A 201 -10.20 3.29 -15.80
C ASP A 201 -9.81 1.92 -15.28
N SER A 202 -10.71 1.22 -14.57
CA SER A 202 -10.43 -0.05 -13.92
C SER A 202 -11.26 -1.22 -14.48
N VAL A 203 -10.92 -2.42 -14.08
CA VAL A 203 -11.59 -3.66 -14.48
C VAL A 203 -12.83 -3.88 -13.61
N LEU A 204 -13.91 -4.35 -14.22
CA LEU A 204 -15.10 -4.78 -13.50
C LEU A 204 -14.82 -6.05 -12.71
N GLN A 205 -14.99 -5.99 -11.39
CA GLN A 205 -14.75 -7.11 -10.50
C GLN A 205 -15.94 -8.04 -10.40
N LYS A 206 -17.17 -7.48 -10.26
CA LYS A 206 -18.40 -8.27 -10.12
C LYS A 206 -19.65 -7.45 -10.48
N ALA A 207 -20.70 -8.19 -10.86
CA ALA A 207 -22.05 -7.67 -10.92
C ALA A 207 -23.00 -8.54 -10.06
N GLU A 208 -23.99 -7.89 -9.47
CA GLU A 208 -24.94 -8.53 -8.58
C GLU A 208 -26.35 -8.00 -8.86
N TYR A 209 -27.38 -8.80 -8.55
CA TYR A 209 -28.76 -8.37 -8.60
C TYR A 209 -29.47 -8.63 -7.29
N SER A 210 -30.56 -7.89 -7.05
CA SER A 210 -31.49 -8.07 -5.94
C SER A 210 -32.92 -7.94 -6.45
N VAL A 211 -33.81 -8.81 -5.97
CA VAL A 211 -35.24 -8.79 -6.30
C VAL A 211 -36.01 -8.29 -5.09
N ASN A 212 -36.83 -7.22 -5.29
CA ASN A 212 -37.65 -6.62 -4.26
C ASN A 212 -36.90 -6.25 -2.95
N GLY A 213 -35.62 -5.88 -3.06
CA GLY A 213 -34.79 -5.53 -1.91
C GLY A 213 -34.31 -6.74 -1.09
N GLY A 214 -34.38 -7.95 -1.67
CA GLY A 214 -33.78 -9.16 -1.08
C GLY A 214 -32.25 -9.16 -1.12
N GLU A 215 -31.68 -10.32 -0.86
CA GLU A 215 -30.22 -10.49 -0.86
C GLU A 215 -29.61 -10.25 -2.24
N TRP A 216 -28.37 -9.78 -2.26
CA TRP A 216 -27.60 -9.60 -3.48
C TRP A 216 -27.04 -10.95 -3.95
N THR A 217 -27.29 -11.26 -5.21
CA THR A 217 -26.87 -12.49 -5.88
C THR A 217 -25.94 -12.17 -7.03
N LEU A 218 -24.81 -12.88 -7.14
CA LEU A 218 -23.83 -12.69 -8.20
C LEU A 218 -24.41 -13.03 -9.58
N VAL A 219 -23.99 -12.27 -10.59
CA VAL A 219 -24.29 -12.53 -12.02
C VAL A 219 -23.00 -12.59 -12.80
N GLU A 220 -22.81 -13.68 -13.52
CA GLU A 220 -21.67 -13.83 -14.41
C GLU A 220 -21.90 -13.06 -15.74
N PRO A 221 -20.84 -12.49 -16.33
CA PRO A 221 -20.93 -11.86 -17.65
C PRO A 221 -21.39 -12.83 -18.73
N ALA A 222 -22.13 -12.35 -19.71
CA ALA A 222 -22.61 -13.16 -20.82
C ALA A 222 -21.43 -13.58 -21.72
N GLY A 223 -20.99 -14.85 -21.58
CA GLY A 223 -19.98 -15.49 -22.46
C GLY A 223 -18.54 -15.04 -22.24
N ALA A 224 -18.20 -14.40 -21.12
CA ALA A 224 -16.87 -13.91 -20.81
C ALA A 224 -16.47 -14.15 -19.35
N LEU A 225 -15.17 -14.07 -19.05
CA LEU A 225 -14.64 -13.92 -17.70
C LEU A 225 -14.76 -12.45 -17.28
N SER A 226 -14.83 -12.20 -15.98
CA SER A 226 -14.85 -10.84 -15.42
C SER A 226 -13.41 -10.30 -15.36
N ASP A 227 -12.85 -9.91 -16.50
CA ASP A 227 -11.47 -9.46 -16.66
C ASP A 227 -11.34 -8.23 -17.59
N SER A 228 -12.44 -7.51 -17.79
CA SER A 228 -12.51 -6.38 -18.71
C SER A 228 -13.18 -5.17 -18.06
N ARG A 229 -12.96 -4.01 -18.67
CA ARG A 229 -13.63 -2.76 -18.29
C ARG A 229 -15.08 -2.68 -18.75
N GLU A 230 -15.55 -3.63 -19.54
CA GLU A 230 -16.88 -3.62 -20.13
C GLU A 230 -17.43 -5.03 -20.25
N HIS A 231 -18.63 -5.27 -19.71
CA HIS A 231 -19.34 -6.54 -19.80
C HIS A 231 -20.80 -6.37 -20.06
N GLU A 232 -21.38 -7.31 -20.81
CA GLU A 232 -22.81 -7.47 -20.97
C GLU A 232 -23.31 -8.57 -20.03
N TYR A 233 -24.50 -8.34 -19.47
CA TYR A 233 -25.13 -9.25 -18.53
C TYR A 233 -26.52 -9.63 -19.02
N ARG A 234 -26.88 -10.89 -18.81
CA ARG A 234 -28.20 -11.43 -19.09
C ARG A 234 -28.62 -12.34 -17.94
N LEU A 235 -29.72 -11.96 -17.28
CA LEU A 235 -30.28 -12.67 -16.15
C LEU A 235 -31.67 -13.19 -16.52
N GLU A 236 -31.95 -14.48 -16.26
CA GLU A 236 -33.28 -15.06 -16.43
C GLU A 236 -33.86 -15.43 -15.07
N LEU A 237 -35.01 -14.89 -14.73
CA LEU A 237 -35.70 -15.14 -13.48
C LEU A 237 -37.09 -15.74 -13.78
N GLU A 238 -37.63 -16.54 -12.85
CA GLU A 238 -39.02 -16.95 -12.90
C GLU A 238 -39.91 -15.73 -12.80
N ARG A 239 -40.94 -15.68 -13.65
CA ARG A 239 -41.91 -14.59 -13.60
C ARG A 239 -42.74 -14.71 -12.33
N PRO A 240 -42.85 -13.64 -11.51
CA PRO A 240 -43.75 -13.64 -10.37
C PRO A 240 -45.20 -13.85 -10.82
N ALA A 241 -45.98 -14.57 -10.02
CA ALA A 241 -47.34 -14.93 -10.37
C ALA A 241 -48.28 -13.73 -10.54
N ALA A 242 -48.05 -12.64 -9.82
CA ALA A 242 -48.76 -11.35 -9.92
C ALA A 242 -47.99 -10.25 -9.18
N GLY A 243 -48.25 -8.99 -9.57
CA GLY A 243 -47.75 -7.81 -8.87
C GLY A 243 -46.55 -7.15 -9.56
N GLU A 244 -46.14 -6.05 -8.98
CA GLU A 244 -44.95 -5.28 -9.39
C GLU A 244 -43.67 -5.91 -8.80
N VAL A 245 -42.64 -6.03 -9.61
CA VAL A 245 -41.34 -6.53 -9.21
C VAL A 245 -40.28 -5.50 -9.48
N THR A 246 -39.50 -5.15 -8.47
CA THR A 246 -38.32 -4.29 -8.60
C THR A 246 -37.06 -5.17 -8.67
N ILE A 247 -36.28 -4.97 -9.73
CA ILE A 247 -34.98 -5.59 -9.87
C ILE A 247 -33.92 -4.50 -9.80
N ALA A 248 -33.03 -4.59 -8.82
CA ALA A 248 -31.85 -3.77 -8.70
C ALA A 248 -30.64 -4.54 -9.20
N VAL A 249 -29.76 -3.89 -9.95
CA VAL A 249 -28.46 -4.42 -10.37
C VAL A 249 -27.36 -3.53 -9.83
N ARG A 250 -26.25 -4.12 -9.44
CA ARG A 250 -25.06 -3.44 -8.91
C ARG A 250 -23.84 -3.88 -9.68
N ALA A 251 -23.02 -2.94 -10.10
CA ALA A 251 -21.70 -3.20 -10.66
C ALA A 251 -20.62 -2.68 -9.69
N THR A 252 -19.56 -3.44 -9.52
CA THR A 252 -18.41 -3.12 -8.66
C THR A 252 -17.13 -3.33 -9.46
N ASP A 253 -16.20 -2.37 -9.41
CA ASP A 253 -14.87 -2.46 -9.99
C ASP A 253 -13.82 -3.05 -9.01
N GLU A 254 -12.58 -3.15 -9.44
CA GLU A 254 -11.47 -3.65 -8.61
C GLU A 254 -11.02 -2.67 -7.49
N PHE A 255 -11.50 -1.41 -7.53
CA PHE A 255 -11.30 -0.40 -6.50
C PHE A 255 -12.47 -0.31 -5.50
N ASP A 256 -13.41 -1.27 -5.55
CA ASP A 256 -14.64 -1.28 -4.74
C ASP A 256 -15.55 -0.06 -4.96
N ASN A 257 -15.43 0.66 -6.10
CA ASN A 257 -16.41 1.66 -6.46
C ASN A 257 -17.65 0.97 -7.00
N GLN A 258 -18.82 1.45 -6.61
CA GLN A 258 -20.10 0.76 -6.87
C GLN A 258 -21.14 1.69 -7.46
N SER A 259 -21.84 1.21 -8.46
CA SER A 259 -23.07 1.81 -8.96
C SER A 259 -24.25 0.86 -8.84
N VAL A 260 -25.45 1.42 -8.69
CA VAL A 260 -26.70 0.67 -8.59
C VAL A 260 -27.74 1.30 -9.48
N GLN A 261 -28.42 0.49 -10.29
CA GLN A 261 -29.62 0.88 -11.04
C GLN A 261 -30.75 -0.10 -10.78
N LYS A 262 -31.97 0.33 -11.05
CA LYS A 262 -33.16 -0.50 -10.87
C LYS A 262 -34.14 -0.38 -12.06
N VAL A 263 -34.85 -1.46 -12.32
CA VAL A 263 -35.98 -1.53 -13.26
C VAL A 263 -37.18 -2.12 -12.53
N VAL A 264 -38.37 -1.59 -12.85
CA VAL A 264 -39.63 -2.06 -12.29
C VAL A 264 -40.44 -2.72 -13.39
N VAL A 265 -40.91 -3.93 -13.14
CA VAL A 265 -41.71 -4.74 -14.05
C VAL A 265 -43.14 -4.87 -13.47
N ARG A 266 -44.13 -4.61 -14.28
CA ARG A 266 -45.53 -4.68 -13.90
C ARG A 266 -46.27 -5.79 -14.65
#